data_0bfb092cfb25ae34cd5102b917b943df
#
_entry.id   0bfb092cfb25ae34cd5102b917b943df
#
_cell.length_a   1.000
_cell.length_b   1.000
_cell.length_c   1.000
_cell.angle_alpha   90.00
_cell.angle_beta   90.00
_cell.angle_gamma   90.00
#
_symmetry.space_group_name_H-M   'P 1'
#
loop_
_entity.id
_entity.type
_entity.pdbx_description
1 polymer ?
#
loop_
_entity_poly.entity_id
_entity_poly.type
_entity_poly.pdbx_seq_one_letter_code
_entity_poly.pdbx_strand_id
1 'polypeptide(L)'
;MRLLMRDGKCNICGERVRMVRESLGLSQEALAARIQLNGHSLTQKAISRIEMGLRIVPDYEIPLFADALNVDPLWLIGLDPPQIHGGAK
;
A
#
# COMPACT_ATOMS: atom_id res chain seq x y z
N MET A 1 17.94 7.90 15.89
CA MET A 1 17.43 8.48 14.63
C MET A 1 15.98 8.83 14.78
N ARG A 2 15.60 10.00 14.29
CA ARG A 2 14.21 10.43 14.36
C ARG A 2 13.47 9.93 13.11
N LEU A 3 12.29 9.33 13.31
CA LEU A 3 11.42 8.97 12.21
C LEU A 3 10.75 10.22 11.65
N LEU A 4 10.67 10.27 10.33
CA LEU A 4 9.88 11.31 9.68
C LEU A 4 8.43 10.87 9.68
N MET A 5 7.56 11.74 10.18
CA MET A 5 6.14 11.45 10.25
C MET A 5 5.37 12.56 9.54
N ARG A 6 4.31 12.18 8.89
CA ARG A 6 3.41 13.13 8.25
C ARG A 6 2.03 12.95 8.87
N ASP A 7 1.50 14.05 9.44
CA ASP A 7 0.18 14.05 10.08
C ASP A 7 0.07 12.97 11.16
N GLY A 8 1.18 12.76 11.91
CA GLY A 8 1.21 11.78 12.98
C GLY A 8 1.35 10.34 12.52
N LYS A 9 1.63 10.13 11.23
CA LYS A 9 1.73 8.78 10.66
C LYS A 9 3.09 8.55 10.03
N CYS A 10 3.54 7.29 10.07
CA CYS A 10 4.83 6.90 9.53
C CYS A 10 4.79 6.57 8.04
N ASN A 11 3.60 6.57 7.42
CA ASN A 11 3.47 6.32 5.99
C ASN A 11 2.24 7.07 5.48
N ILE A 12 2.15 7.22 4.16
CA ILE A 12 1.04 7.91 3.53
C ILE A 12 0.12 6.95 2.77
N CYS A 13 0.50 5.70 2.63
CA CYS A 13 -0.25 4.74 1.82
C CYS A 13 -1.21 3.87 2.63
N GLY A 14 -1.03 3.80 3.96
CA GLY A 14 -1.73 2.81 4.77
C GLY A 14 -3.24 2.88 4.70
N GLU A 15 -3.80 4.09 4.72
CA GLU A 15 -5.25 4.25 4.64
C GLU A 15 -5.80 3.77 3.30
N ARG A 16 -5.07 4.03 2.21
CA ARG A 16 -5.49 3.60 0.89
C ARG A 16 -5.33 2.10 0.71
N VAL A 17 -4.29 1.51 1.30
CA VAL A 17 -4.15 0.06 1.34
C VAL A 17 -5.37 -0.56 1.99
N ARG A 18 -5.75 -0.04 3.15
CA ARG A 18 -6.92 -0.57 3.87
C ARG A 18 -8.19 -0.38 3.05
N MET A 19 -8.39 0.79 2.48
CA MET A 19 -9.58 1.10 1.70
C MET A 19 -9.78 0.09 0.57
N VAL A 20 -8.73 -0.15 -0.23
CA VAL A 20 -8.83 -1.08 -1.35
C VAL A 20 -8.97 -2.50 -0.86
N ARG A 21 -8.20 -2.88 0.18
CA ARG A 21 -8.30 -4.22 0.73
C ARG A 21 -9.74 -4.53 1.14
N GLU A 22 -10.36 -3.59 1.86
CA GLU A 22 -11.75 -3.79 2.31
C GLU A 22 -12.71 -3.81 1.14
N SER A 23 -12.49 -2.98 0.13
CA SER A 23 -13.35 -2.95 -1.04
C SER A 23 -13.27 -4.26 -1.83
N LEU A 24 -12.15 -4.95 -1.76
CA LEU A 24 -11.99 -6.27 -2.39
C LEU A 24 -12.45 -7.42 -1.51
N GLY A 25 -12.90 -7.13 -0.29
CA GLY A 25 -13.34 -8.17 0.63
C GLY A 25 -12.20 -9.00 1.20
N LEU A 26 -10.97 -8.47 1.20
CA LEU A 26 -9.82 -9.22 1.68
C LEU A 26 -9.55 -8.96 3.15
N SER A 27 -9.22 -10.02 3.90
CA SER A 27 -8.65 -9.86 5.23
C SER A 27 -7.20 -9.43 5.10
N GLN A 28 -6.63 -8.95 6.21
CA GLN A 28 -5.21 -8.63 6.23
C GLN A 28 -4.35 -9.88 5.95
N GLU A 29 -4.79 -11.02 6.44
CA GLU A 29 -4.10 -12.30 6.18
C GLU A 29 -4.16 -12.68 4.72
N ALA A 30 -5.31 -12.46 4.07
CA ALA A 30 -5.45 -12.74 2.64
C ALA A 30 -4.54 -11.84 1.82
N LEU A 31 -4.42 -10.56 2.20
CA LEU A 31 -3.50 -9.66 1.53
C LEU A 31 -2.05 -10.10 1.74
N ALA A 32 -1.70 -10.51 2.95
CA ALA A 32 -0.36 -11.03 3.21
C ALA A 32 -0.05 -12.24 2.33
N ALA A 33 -1.03 -13.12 2.14
CA ALA A 33 -0.86 -14.29 1.28
C ALA A 33 -0.62 -13.89 -0.18
N ARG A 34 -1.34 -12.90 -0.67
CA ARG A 34 -1.13 -12.40 -2.04
C ARG A 34 0.28 -11.84 -2.23
N ILE A 35 0.76 -11.09 -1.25
CA ILE A 35 2.10 -10.52 -1.32
C ILE A 35 3.14 -11.63 -1.29
N GLN A 36 2.91 -12.67 -0.48
CA GLN A 36 3.82 -13.79 -0.39
C GLN A 36 3.94 -14.55 -1.72
N LEU A 37 2.86 -14.64 -2.47
CA LEU A 37 2.89 -15.28 -3.79
C LEU A 37 3.82 -14.54 -4.75
N ASN A 38 4.09 -13.27 -4.52
CA ASN A 38 5.01 -12.49 -5.33
C ASN A 38 6.45 -12.55 -4.78
N GLY A 39 6.71 -13.47 -3.86
CA GLY A 39 8.06 -13.70 -3.37
C GLY A 39 8.50 -12.79 -2.25
N HIS A 40 7.57 -12.03 -1.65
CA HIS A 40 7.90 -11.12 -0.57
C HIS A 40 7.08 -11.49 0.66
N SER A 41 7.65 -11.29 1.84
CA SER A 41 7.01 -11.71 3.08
C SER A 41 6.62 -10.50 3.92
N LEU A 42 5.33 -10.32 4.11
CA LEU A 42 4.78 -9.37 5.07
C LEU A 42 3.75 -10.11 5.92
N THR A 43 3.88 -9.96 7.23
CA THR A 43 2.93 -10.61 8.14
C THR A 43 1.64 -9.80 8.22
N GLN A 44 0.59 -10.46 8.68
CA GLN A 44 -0.67 -9.77 8.95
C GLN A 44 -0.47 -8.62 9.95
N LYS A 45 0.38 -8.83 10.94
CA LYS A 45 0.68 -7.81 11.94
C LYS A 45 1.37 -6.60 11.30
N ALA A 46 2.30 -6.84 10.37
CA ALA A 46 2.97 -5.74 9.67
C ALA A 46 1.96 -4.96 8.84
N ILE A 47 1.06 -5.64 8.14
CA ILE A 47 0.02 -4.97 7.36
C ILE A 47 -0.89 -4.15 8.26
N SER A 48 -1.29 -4.70 9.39
CA SER A 48 -2.11 -3.98 10.35
C SER A 48 -1.44 -2.68 10.79
N ARG A 49 -0.16 -2.74 11.12
CA ARG A 49 0.58 -1.56 11.55
C ARG A 49 0.74 -0.54 10.42
N ILE A 50 0.93 -1.01 9.20
CA ILE A 50 0.98 -0.13 8.03
C ILE A 50 -0.35 0.61 7.86
N GLU A 51 -1.47 -0.10 7.94
CA GLU A 51 -2.79 0.49 7.76
C GLU A 51 -3.10 1.52 8.85
N MET A 52 -2.56 1.33 10.05
CA MET A 52 -2.75 2.27 11.14
C MET A 52 -1.73 3.43 11.12
N GLY A 53 -0.78 3.41 10.19
CA GLY A 53 0.24 4.45 10.11
C GLY A 53 1.33 4.32 11.13
N LEU A 54 1.52 3.14 11.72
CA LEU A 54 2.48 2.91 12.80
C LEU A 54 3.80 2.32 12.30
N ARG A 55 3.92 2.05 11.00
CA ARG A 55 5.10 1.43 10.43
C ARG A 55 5.50 2.18 9.17
N ILE A 56 6.81 2.41 9.01
CA ILE A 56 7.35 2.94 7.76
C ILE A 56 7.14 1.90 6.66
N VAL A 57 6.81 2.37 5.48
CA VAL A 57 6.72 1.53 4.28
C VAL A 57 7.88 1.93 3.37
N PRO A 58 8.90 1.08 3.25
CA PRO A 58 9.98 1.38 2.31
C PRO A 58 9.45 1.39 0.88
N ASP A 59 10.13 2.15 0.03
CA ASP A 59 9.63 2.38 -1.32
C ASP A 59 9.44 1.10 -2.13
N TYR A 60 10.27 0.08 -1.89
CA TYR A 60 10.16 -1.17 -2.64
C TYR A 60 8.93 -1.98 -2.26
N GLU A 61 8.26 -1.65 -1.15
CA GLU A 61 7.01 -2.33 -0.77
C GLU A 61 5.80 -1.72 -1.47
N ILE A 62 5.89 -0.50 -1.96
CA ILE A 62 4.76 0.14 -2.64
C ILE A 62 4.31 -0.67 -3.87
N PRO A 63 5.21 -1.07 -4.78
CA PRO A 63 4.79 -1.89 -5.91
C PRO A 63 4.18 -3.24 -5.49
N LEU A 64 4.63 -3.80 -4.37
CA LEU A 64 4.07 -5.06 -3.88
C LEU A 64 2.61 -4.92 -3.50
N PHE A 65 2.27 -3.84 -2.79
CA PHE A 65 0.88 -3.56 -2.46
C PHE A 65 0.07 -3.24 -3.70
N ALA A 66 0.62 -2.43 -4.59
CA ALA A 66 -0.08 -2.05 -5.82
C ALA A 66 -0.42 -3.28 -6.64
N ASP A 67 0.52 -4.20 -6.77
CA ASP A 67 0.32 -5.42 -7.53
C ASP A 67 -0.71 -6.34 -6.86
N ALA A 68 -0.56 -6.54 -5.54
CA ALA A 68 -1.46 -7.42 -4.80
C ALA A 68 -2.90 -6.88 -4.77
N LEU A 69 -3.06 -5.56 -4.77
CA LEU A 69 -4.37 -4.92 -4.73
C LEU A 69 -4.88 -4.50 -6.10
N ASN A 70 -4.06 -4.67 -7.14
CA ASN A 70 -4.39 -4.32 -8.52
C ASN A 70 -4.76 -2.85 -8.66
N VAL A 71 -3.93 -1.97 -8.10
CA VAL A 71 -4.11 -0.53 -8.20
C VAL A 71 -2.81 0.13 -8.66
N ASP A 72 -2.94 1.37 -9.12
CA ASP A 72 -1.78 2.16 -9.52
C ASP A 72 -0.94 2.55 -8.30
N PRO A 73 0.37 2.30 -8.29
CA PRO A 73 1.20 2.68 -7.16
C PRO A 73 1.20 4.19 -6.88
N LEU A 74 1.03 5.03 -7.90
CA LEU A 74 0.94 6.47 -7.69
C LEU A 74 -0.30 6.82 -6.86
N TRP A 75 -1.40 6.12 -7.10
CA TRP A 75 -2.61 6.34 -6.30
C TRP A 75 -2.38 5.96 -4.84
N LEU A 76 -1.62 4.90 -4.59
CA LEU A 76 -1.35 4.48 -3.21
C LEU A 76 -0.59 5.54 -2.41
N ILE A 77 0.28 6.30 -3.06
CA ILE A 77 1.05 7.33 -2.36
C ILE A 77 0.39 8.70 -2.44
N GLY A 78 -0.87 8.74 -2.86
CA GLY A 78 -1.64 9.97 -2.82
C GLY A 78 -1.51 10.86 -4.04
N LEU A 79 -0.88 10.34 -5.10
CA LEU A 79 -0.76 11.06 -6.35
C LEU A 79 -1.71 10.43 -7.36
N ASP A 80 -2.53 11.25 -7.96
CA ASP A 80 -3.36 10.76 -9.05
C ASP A 80 -2.47 10.51 -10.26
N PRO A 81 -2.70 9.40 -11.00
CA PRO A 81 -1.95 9.20 -12.22
C PRO A 81 -2.15 10.38 -13.15
N PRO A 82 -1.14 10.76 -13.91
CA PRO A 82 -1.32 11.85 -14.86
C PRO A 82 -2.43 11.50 -15.82
N GLN A 83 -3.25 12.49 -16.15
CA GLN A 83 -4.24 12.33 -17.19
C GLN A 83 -3.51 12.22 -18.51
N ILE A 84 -3.53 11.05 -19.08
CA ILE A 84 -2.86 10.81 -20.34
C ILE A 84 -3.85 11.11 -21.44
N HIS A 85 -3.65 12.24 -22.04
CA HIS A 85 -4.56 12.67 -23.09
C HIS A 85 -4.02 12.23 -24.43
N GLY A 86 -4.82 11.54 -25.12
CA GLY A 86 -4.44 10.95 -26.34
C GLY A 86 -3.38 9.91 -26.07
N GLY A 87 -3.52 9.75 -24.93
CA GLY A 87 -2.64 9.13 -24.45
C GLY A 87 -2.49 7.76 -24.59
N ALA A 88 -2.66 8.14 -24.61
CA ALA A 88 -2.44 7.73 -24.61
C ALA A 88 -2.60 6.88 -24.88
N LYS A 89 -2.74 6.82 -24.94
CA LYS A 89 -2.69 6.49 -25.20
C LYS A 89 -2.84 6.26 -25.41
#